data_49255e6c7a0510159d52633bba5b9f7c
#
_entry.id   49255e6c7a0510159d52633bba5b9f7c
#
_cell.length_a   1.000
_cell.length_b   1.000
_cell.length_c   1.000
_cell.angle_alpha   90.00
_cell.angle_beta   90.00
_cell.angle_gamma   90.00
#
_symmetry.space_group_name_H-M   'P 1'
#
loop_
_entity.id
_entity.type
_entity.pdbx_description
1 polymer ?
#
loop_
_entity_poly.entity_id
_entity_poly.type
_entity_poly.pdbx_seq_one_letter_code
_entity_poly.pdbx_strand_id
1 'polypeptide(L)'
;MQRGGRRKSRLEGAATPGAHGKPHEMVERHDMDYARAFSDALARIHSEGRYRVFADISRTRGAFPKAMRHDPEGVRDVTVWCSNDYLGMGQHPAVLTAMHEAIDKVGAGSGGTRNISGTTHYHVELEAELADLHQKEAALVFTSAFVANDTTLATLQKLLRGSIILSDEKNHASMIAGIRNGGGDKTVFAHNDVVDLERKLAALPRERPKIIAFESVYSMDGTIAPIAAICALAKKYGALTYLDEVHAVGMYGPRGGGIAERDGVMGEVDIINGTLAKGFGVMGGYISGSRHICDAIRSYAPGFIFTTSLAPAIAAGAVASIRHLKVSGLERARHQERARTLKRRLKNAGLPVIDNPSHIVPVLVGDPVICKRVTDMLLDRHGIYVQPINYPTVPKGTERLRLTPTPLHTDADMDRLCAALSALWAECPVSLEQKRAAE
;
A
#
# COMPACT_ATOMS: atom_id res chain seq x y z
N MET A 1 2.85 -39.65 60.80
CA MET A 1 2.13 -39.68 62.10
C MET A 1 0.80 -38.98 61.90
N GLN A 2 -0.23 -39.75 61.96
CA GLN A 2 -1.52 -39.72 62.65
C GLN A 2 -2.41 -38.52 62.27
N ARG A 3 -3.52 -38.78 61.52
CA ARG A 3 -4.89 -39.24 61.97
C ARG A 3 -5.63 -38.12 62.67
N GLY A 4 -6.73 -37.64 62.26
CA GLY A 4 -8.11 -38.05 62.10
C GLY A 4 -8.93 -36.78 62.29
N GLY A 5 -10.15 -36.61 61.95
CA GLY A 5 -11.31 -37.40 62.04
C GLY A 5 -12.52 -36.60 61.55
N ARG A 6 -13.47 -37.30 61.07
CA ARG A 6 -14.81 -36.91 60.58
C ARG A 6 -15.69 -36.28 61.69
N ARG A 7 -16.57 -35.29 61.35
CA ARG A 7 -17.92 -35.24 61.94
C ARG A 7 -18.97 -34.84 60.89
N LYS A 8 -19.92 -35.74 60.70
CA LYS A 8 -21.21 -35.53 60.07
C LYS A 8 -22.16 -34.91 61.09
N SER A 9 -22.99 -33.92 60.69
CA SER A 9 -24.26 -33.71 61.36
C SER A 9 -25.35 -33.49 60.31
N ARG A 10 -26.33 -34.40 60.34
CA ARG A 10 -27.62 -34.29 59.72
C ARG A 10 -28.45 -33.24 60.48
N LEU A 11 -29.25 -32.45 59.77
CA LEU A 11 -30.54 -31.97 60.27
C LEU A 11 -31.52 -32.08 59.10
N GLU A 12 -32.53 -32.90 59.33
CA GLU A 12 -33.79 -32.99 58.57
C GLU A 12 -34.68 -31.81 58.99
N GLY A 13 -35.51 -31.34 58.06
CA GLY A 13 -36.62 -30.50 58.46
C GLY A 13 -37.39 -29.81 57.34
N ALA A 14 -38.50 -30.42 56.92
CA ALA A 14 -39.75 -29.86 56.48
C ALA A 14 -39.89 -29.29 55.06
N ALA A 15 -40.60 -30.00 54.27
CA ALA A 15 -41.23 -29.59 53.03
C ALA A 15 -42.45 -28.66 53.26
N THR A 16 -42.58 -27.61 52.49
CA THR A 16 -43.86 -26.87 52.24
C THR A 16 -44.12 -26.88 50.73
N PRO A 17 -45.36 -27.21 50.30
CA PRO A 17 -45.74 -27.27 48.89
C PRO A 17 -46.30 -25.93 48.44
N GLY A 18 -46.02 -25.59 47.16
CA GLY A 18 -46.86 -24.67 46.41
C GLY A 18 -46.25 -23.38 45.90
N ALA A 19 -45.74 -23.43 44.70
CA ALA A 19 -45.88 -22.34 43.75
C ALA A 19 -45.75 -22.93 42.32
N HIS A 20 -46.87 -22.93 41.62
CA HIS A 20 -46.91 -23.23 40.18
C HIS A 20 -46.02 -22.24 39.42
N GLY A 21 -44.78 -22.61 39.14
CA GLY A 21 -43.92 -21.92 38.18
C GLY A 21 -44.49 -22.11 36.77
N LYS A 22 -44.80 -21.00 36.10
CA LYS A 22 -45.11 -20.98 34.68
C LYS A 22 -43.91 -21.66 33.94
N PRO A 23 -44.16 -22.39 32.84
CA PRO A 23 -43.08 -22.95 32.07
C PRO A 23 -42.22 -21.79 31.56
N HIS A 24 -40.92 -21.83 31.90
CA HIS A 24 -39.94 -21.00 31.24
C HIS A 24 -40.04 -21.32 29.75
N GLU A 25 -40.53 -20.39 28.96
CA GLU A 25 -40.30 -20.39 27.53
C GLU A 25 -38.77 -20.48 27.35
N MET A 26 -38.32 -21.62 26.85
CA MET A 26 -36.95 -21.76 26.34
C MET A 26 -36.86 -20.78 25.17
N VAL A 27 -36.22 -19.65 25.44
CA VAL A 27 -35.72 -18.80 24.37
C VAL A 27 -34.79 -19.67 23.57
N GLU A 28 -35.23 -20.13 22.38
CA GLU A 28 -34.36 -20.76 21.40
C GLU A 28 -33.17 -19.78 21.16
N ARG A 29 -32.05 -20.07 21.75
CA ARG A 29 -30.79 -19.43 21.37
C ARG A 29 -30.51 -19.93 19.95
N HIS A 30 -30.82 -19.11 18.97
CA HIS A 30 -30.27 -19.29 17.64
C HIS A 30 -28.76 -19.07 17.79
N ASP A 31 -28.03 -20.14 18.10
CA ASP A 31 -26.59 -20.10 18.11
C ASP A 31 -26.11 -19.75 16.68
N MET A 32 -25.45 -18.61 16.54
CA MET A 32 -24.89 -18.18 15.28
C MET A 32 -23.90 -19.26 14.79
N ASP A 33 -24.15 -19.84 13.64
CA ASP A 33 -23.20 -20.74 12.98
C ASP A 33 -22.10 -19.90 12.30
N TYR A 34 -21.05 -19.61 13.06
CA TYR A 34 -19.91 -18.84 12.58
C TYR A 34 -19.18 -19.52 11.41
N ALA A 35 -19.09 -20.86 11.42
CA ALA A 35 -18.43 -21.60 10.34
C ALA A 35 -19.17 -21.42 9.02
N ARG A 36 -20.50 -21.51 9.06
CA ARG A 36 -21.37 -21.26 7.91
C ARG A 36 -21.26 -19.81 7.43
N ALA A 37 -21.29 -18.83 8.33
CA ALA A 37 -21.20 -17.41 7.97
C ALA A 37 -19.88 -17.11 7.22
N PHE A 38 -18.74 -17.65 7.68
CA PHE A 38 -17.45 -17.50 7.00
C PHE A 38 -17.40 -18.28 5.67
N SER A 39 -17.95 -19.51 5.63
CA SER A 39 -18.03 -20.29 4.40
C SER A 39 -18.85 -19.58 3.31
N ASP A 40 -20.00 -19.03 3.66
CA ASP A 40 -20.87 -18.29 2.75
C ASP A 40 -20.17 -17.01 2.22
N ALA A 41 -19.41 -16.31 3.10
CA ALA A 41 -18.63 -15.14 2.70
C ALA A 41 -17.50 -15.53 1.71
N LEU A 42 -16.80 -16.64 1.95
CA LEU A 42 -15.77 -17.16 1.03
C LEU A 42 -16.38 -17.61 -0.30
N ALA A 43 -17.50 -18.36 -0.28
CA ALA A 43 -18.18 -18.79 -1.48
C ALA A 43 -18.58 -17.60 -2.38
N ARG A 44 -19.02 -16.50 -1.78
CA ARG A 44 -19.35 -15.27 -2.50
C ARG A 44 -18.15 -14.69 -3.25
N ILE A 45 -17.00 -14.52 -2.59
CA ILE A 45 -15.80 -13.97 -3.26
C ILE A 45 -15.24 -14.93 -4.31
N HIS A 46 -15.43 -16.25 -4.16
CA HIS A 46 -15.11 -17.23 -5.19
C HIS A 46 -15.99 -17.06 -6.43
N SER A 47 -17.33 -16.99 -6.25
CA SER A 47 -18.27 -16.82 -7.37
C SER A 47 -18.11 -15.49 -8.10
N GLU A 48 -17.62 -14.45 -7.43
CA GLU A 48 -17.33 -13.13 -8.00
C GLU A 48 -15.94 -13.03 -8.66
N GLY A 49 -15.15 -14.12 -8.71
CA GLY A 49 -13.79 -14.11 -9.23
C GLY A 49 -12.80 -13.25 -8.43
N ARG A 50 -13.11 -12.95 -7.17
CA ARG A 50 -12.35 -12.05 -6.29
C ARG A 50 -11.49 -12.78 -5.27
N TYR A 51 -11.59 -14.11 -5.20
CA TYR A 51 -10.76 -14.88 -4.28
C TYR A 51 -9.29 -14.78 -4.64
N ARG A 52 -8.47 -14.38 -3.66
CA ARG A 52 -7.03 -14.18 -3.86
C ARG A 52 -6.28 -15.44 -3.51
N VAL A 53 -5.49 -15.94 -4.46
CA VAL A 53 -4.54 -17.03 -4.23
C VAL A 53 -3.16 -16.42 -4.00
N PHE A 54 -2.54 -16.80 -2.89
CA PHE A 54 -1.19 -16.37 -2.53
C PHE A 54 -0.21 -17.42 -3.03
N ALA A 55 0.58 -17.09 -4.07
CA ALA A 55 1.63 -17.98 -4.54
C ALA A 55 2.79 -18.00 -3.54
N ASP A 56 3.25 -19.19 -3.19
CA ASP A 56 4.46 -19.37 -2.37
C ASP A 56 5.69 -19.16 -3.27
N ILE A 57 6.40 -18.05 -3.06
CA ILE A 57 7.49 -17.60 -3.92
C ILE A 57 8.74 -17.34 -3.07
N SER A 58 9.84 -17.99 -3.39
CA SER A 58 11.16 -17.63 -2.86
C SER A 58 11.99 -16.88 -3.91
N ARG A 59 12.47 -15.70 -3.51
CA ARG A 59 13.37 -14.89 -4.34
C ARG A 59 14.81 -15.32 -4.11
N THR A 60 15.55 -15.49 -5.20
CA THR A 60 16.99 -15.80 -5.12
C THR A 60 17.79 -14.52 -5.26
N ARG A 61 18.68 -14.26 -4.29
CA ARG A 61 19.59 -13.11 -4.34
C ARG A 61 20.40 -13.12 -5.63
N GLY A 62 20.44 -11.97 -6.32
CA GLY A 62 21.17 -11.79 -7.57
C GLY A 62 20.44 -12.33 -8.82
N ALA A 63 19.29 -12.98 -8.68
CA ALA A 63 18.52 -13.51 -9.79
C ALA A 63 17.23 -12.73 -10.11
N PHE A 64 16.86 -11.72 -9.29
CA PHE A 64 15.66 -10.92 -9.53
C PHE A 64 15.64 -10.33 -10.95
N PRO A 65 14.53 -10.40 -11.71
CA PRO A 65 13.17 -10.74 -11.32
C PRO A 65 12.83 -12.23 -11.34
N LYS A 66 13.81 -13.13 -11.48
CA LYS A 66 13.58 -14.56 -11.35
C LYS A 66 13.35 -14.94 -9.90
N ALA A 67 12.48 -15.94 -9.69
CA ALA A 67 12.13 -16.48 -8.40
C ALA A 67 11.75 -17.96 -8.56
N MET A 68 11.62 -18.67 -7.47
CA MET A 68 11.11 -20.04 -7.43
C MET A 68 9.71 -20.05 -6.84
N ARG A 69 8.76 -20.68 -7.52
CA ARG A 69 7.44 -21.00 -7.00
C ARG A 69 7.48 -22.37 -6.37
N HIS A 70 6.98 -22.46 -5.15
CA HIS A 70 6.77 -23.71 -4.42
C HIS A 70 5.30 -24.11 -4.52
N ASP A 71 5.02 -25.29 -5.01
CA ASP A 71 3.67 -25.85 -5.05
C ASP A 71 3.72 -27.35 -4.68
N PRO A 72 2.58 -28.03 -4.44
CA PRO A 72 2.55 -29.43 -4.07
C PRO A 72 3.24 -30.39 -5.07
N GLU A 73 3.38 -29.98 -6.32
CA GLU A 73 3.98 -30.77 -7.39
C GLU A 73 5.50 -30.56 -7.52
N GLY A 74 6.06 -29.58 -6.78
CA GLY A 74 7.48 -29.29 -6.77
C GLY A 74 7.83 -27.80 -6.87
N VAL A 75 9.09 -27.51 -7.18
CA VAL A 75 9.62 -26.15 -7.30
C VAL A 75 9.84 -25.81 -8.77
N ARG A 76 9.34 -24.66 -9.22
CA ARG A 76 9.44 -24.21 -10.61
C ARG A 76 9.93 -22.76 -10.72
N ASP A 77 10.74 -22.47 -11.72
CA ASP A 77 11.20 -21.12 -12.01
C ASP A 77 10.05 -20.24 -12.51
N VAL A 78 10.00 -19.03 -12.00
CA VAL A 78 9.04 -18.00 -12.44
C VAL A 78 9.74 -16.66 -12.63
N THR A 79 9.19 -15.83 -13.53
CA THR A 79 9.58 -14.43 -13.69
C THR A 79 8.48 -13.53 -13.08
N VAL A 80 8.84 -12.70 -12.12
CA VAL A 80 7.90 -11.84 -11.38
C VAL A 80 7.69 -10.53 -12.11
N TRP A 81 6.43 -10.23 -12.48
CA TRP A 81 6.04 -9.00 -13.17
C TRP A 81 5.10 -8.10 -12.37
N CYS A 82 4.84 -8.44 -11.09
CA CYS A 82 3.95 -7.69 -10.20
C CYS A 82 4.63 -7.25 -8.89
N SER A 83 5.96 -7.25 -8.84
CA SER A 83 6.70 -6.80 -7.66
C SER A 83 6.59 -5.29 -7.47
N ASN A 84 6.46 -4.85 -6.23
CA ASN A 84 6.58 -3.44 -5.89
C ASN A 84 8.03 -3.00 -5.60
N ASP A 85 9.01 -3.90 -5.60
CA ASP A 85 10.44 -3.55 -5.60
C ASP A 85 10.85 -3.06 -7.02
N TYR A 86 10.37 -1.85 -7.35
CA TYR A 86 10.43 -1.29 -8.70
C TYR A 86 11.84 -1.12 -9.25
N LEU A 87 12.80 -0.85 -8.39
CA LEU A 87 14.20 -0.64 -8.78
C LEU A 87 15.10 -1.84 -8.50
N GLY A 88 14.59 -2.87 -7.81
CA GLY A 88 15.36 -4.03 -7.38
C GLY A 88 16.30 -3.73 -6.21
N MET A 89 16.06 -2.62 -5.47
CA MET A 89 16.90 -2.21 -4.36
C MET A 89 16.90 -3.20 -3.20
N GLY A 90 15.86 -4.02 -3.04
CA GLY A 90 15.81 -5.07 -2.04
C GLY A 90 16.88 -6.16 -2.18
N GLN A 91 17.59 -6.19 -3.32
CA GLN A 91 18.72 -7.08 -3.56
C GLN A 91 20.05 -6.33 -3.80
N HIS A 92 20.03 -5.00 -3.70
CA HIS A 92 21.21 -4.19 -3.97
C HIS A 92 22.31 -4.44 -2.93
N PRO A 93 23.59 -4.63 -3.34
CA PRO A 93 24.68 -4.96 -2.40
C PRO A 93 24.80 -3.98 -1.25
N ALA A 94 24.72 -2.67 -1.49
CA ALA A 94 24.83 -1.66 -0.43
C ALA A 94 23.72 -1.81 0.64
N VAL A 95 22.49 -2.15 0.23
CA VAL A 95 21.36 -2.36 1.14
C VAL A 95 21.60 -3.59 2.00
N LEU A 96 21.96 -4.72 1.36
CA LEU A 96 22.21 -5.96 2.06
C LEU A 96 23.39 -5.87 3.04
N THR A 97 24.48 -5.22 2.63
CA THR A 97 25.65 -5.00 3.51
C THR A 97 25.26 -4.21 4.74
N ALA A 98 24.58 -3.07 4.58
CA ALA A 98 24.14 -2.26 5.72
C ALA A 98 23.20 -3.02 6.67
N MET A 99 22.33 -3.88 6.14
CA MET A 99 21.45 -4.74 6.95
C MET A 99 22.24 -5.77 7.76
N HIS A 100 23.21 -6.47 7.14
CA HIS A 100 24.07 -7.43 7.84
C HIS A 100 24.88 -6.77 8.95
N GLU A 101 25.52 -5.65 8.66
CA GLU A 101 26.28 -4.89 9.66
C GLU A 101 25.42 -4.43 10.84
N ALA A 102 24.18 -4.02 10.59
CA ALA A 102 23.27 -3.63 11.66
C ALA A 102 22.86 -4.82 12.53
N ILE A 103 22.58 -5.99 11.92
CA ILE A 103 22.28 -7.23 12.68
C ILE A 103 23.46 -7.62 13.59
N ASP A 104 24.67 -7.59 13.06
CA ASP A 104 25.88 -7.94 13.79
C ASP A 104 26.14 -7.00 14.98
N LYS A 105 25.81 -5.72 14.82
CA LYS A 105 26.05 -4.70 15.86
C LYS A 105 25.00 -4.64 16.95
N VAL A 106 23.72 -4.76 16.61
CA VAL A 106 22.59 -4.44 17.53
C VAL A 106 21.52 -5.52 17.59
N GLY A 107 21.67 -6.60 16.85
CA GLY A 107 20.71 -7.72 16.84
C GLY A 107 19.50 -7.47 15.94
N ALA A 108 18.50 -8.34 16.04
CA ALA A 108 17.40 -8.45 15.07
C ALA A 108 16.26 -7.47 15.30
N GLY A 109 15.95 -7.12 16.52
CA GLY A 109 14.73 -6.38 16.89
C GLY A 109 14.95 -5.00 17.48
N SER A 110 13.92 -4.16 17.45
CA SER A 110 13.97 -2.81 18.02
C SER A 110 13.73 -2.74 19.53
N GLY A 111 13.22 -3.81 20.13
CA GLY A 111 12.97 -3.89 21.57
C GLY A 111 11.64 -3.28 22.04
N GLY A 112 10.85 -2.62 21.18
CA GLY A 112 9.56 -2.06 21.57
C GLY A 112 9.01 -1.00 20.63
N THR A 113 8.02 -0.24 21.13
CA THR A 113 7.53 0.95 20.44
C THR A 113 8.55 2.08 20.52
N ARG A 114 8.40 3.13 19.70
CA ARG A 114 9.37 4.22 19.61
C ARG A 114 9.69 4.88 20.94
N ASN A 115 8.73 5.04 21.82
CA ASN A 115 8.91 5.66 23.15
C ASN A 115 9.27 4.67 24.27
N ILE A 116 9.09 3.35 24.03
CA ILE A 116 9.45 2.29 24.98
C ILE A 116 10.69 1.55 24.43
N SER A 117 11.84 2.18 24.49
CA SER A 117 13.16 1.71 24.04
C SER A 117 13.29 1.32 22.55
N GLY A 118 12.25 1.46 21.73
CA GLY A 118 12.28 1.10 20.32
C GLY A 118 12.85 2.19 19.39
N THR A 119 13.24 3.36 19.90
CA THR A 119 13.99 4.34 19.11
C THR A 119 15.46 4.01 19.16
N THR A 120 16.02 3.61 18.03
CA THR A 120 17.47 3.37 17.89
C THR A 120 18.11 4.49 17.08
N HIS A 121 19.45 4.58 17.09
CA HIS A 121 20.19 5.55 16.27
C HIS A 121 19.85 5.41 14.78
N TYR A 122 19.62 4.20 14.29
CA TYR A 122 19.22 3.95 12.89
C TYR A 122 17.89 4.61 12.51
N HIS A 123 16.93 4.72 13.44
CA HIS A 123 15.69 5.45 13.21
C HIS A 123 15.92 6.95 13.08
N VAL A 124 16.76 7.50 13.96
CA VAL A 124 17.11 8.94 13.93
C VAL A 124 17.81 9.30 12.64
N GLU A 125 18.79 8.48 12.22
CA GLU A 125 19.50 8.64 10.97
C GLU A 125 18.56 8.54 9.76
N LEU A 126 17.66 7.56 9.74
CA LEU A 126 16.68 7.38 8.67
C LEU A 126 15.74 8.58 8.57
N GLU A 127 15.22 9.08 9.68
CA GLU A 127 14.34 10.27 9.71
C GLU A 127 15.08 11.52 9.20
N ALA A 128 16.37 11.67 9.53
CA ALA A 128 17.20 12.75 9.01
C ALA A 128 17.42 12.64 7.49
N GLU A 129 17.70 11.44 6.98
CA GLU A 129 17.88 11.20 5.53
C GLU A 129 16.59 11.44 4.73
N LEU A 130 15.44 11.10 5.29
CA LEU A 130 14.13 11.34 4.68
C LEU A 130 13.76 12.82 4.67
N ALA A 131 14.03 13.53 5.77
CA ALA A 131 13.84 14.98 5.85
C ALA A 131 14.69 15.70 4.80
N ASP A 132 15.99 15.32 4.67
CA ASP A 132 16.89 15.85 3.65
C ASP A 132 16.43 15.50 2.22
N LEU A 133 16.00 14.26 1.97
CA LEU A 133 15.48 13.84 0.65
C LEU A 133 14.34 14.75 0.18
N HIS A 134 13.42 15.06 1.09
CA HIS A 134 12.23 15.87 0.79
C HIS A 134 12.41 17.37 1.09
N GLN A 135 13.61 17.80 1.50
CA GLN A 135 13.89 19.20 1.84
C GLN A 135 12.88 19.74 2.86
N LYS A 136 12.53 18.93 3.86
CA LYS A 136 11.62 19.26 4.95
C LYS A 136 12.38 19.33 6.28
N GLU A 137 11.75 19.96 7.27
CA GLU A 137 12.37 20.16 8.60
C GLU A 137 12.49 18.86 9.39
N ALA A 138 11.59 17.91 9.15
CA ALA A 138 11.53 16.64 9.88
C ALA A 138 10.87 15.52 9.05
N ALA A 139 11.11 14.29 9.46
CA ALA A 139 10.36 13.12 9.02
C ALA A 139 10.03 12.24 10.22
N LEU A 140 9.04 11.35 10.04
CA LEU A 140 8.61 10.39 11.05
C LEU A 140 8.37 9.03 10.37
N VAL A 141 9.04 7.99 10.89
CA VAL A 141 9.01 6.64 10.29
C VAL A 141 7.96 5.75 10.95
N PHE A 142 7.22 5.03 10.12
CA PHE A 142 6.16 4.07 10.50
C PHE A 142 6.49 2.68 9.94
N THR A 143 5.78 1.66 10.45
CA THR A 143 5.95 0.27 9.98
C THR A 143 5.51 0.06 8.53
N SER A 144 4.64 0.90 8.00
CA SER A 144 4.23 0.91 6.59
C SER A 144 3.66 2.28 6.20
N ALA A 145 3.61 2.56 4.89
CA ALA A 145 2.92 3.74 4.37
C ALA A 145 1.40 3.67 4.58
N PHE A 146 0.83 2.46 4.67
CA PHE A 146 -0.57 2.30 5.05
C PHE A 146 -0.83 2.88 6.45
N VAL A 147 -0.03 2.49 7.44
CA VAL A 147 -0.12 3.01 8.81
C VAL A 147 0.16 4.51 8.84
N ALA A 148 1.16 4.99 8.07
CA ALA A 148 1.48 6.41 7.98
C ALA A 148 0.28 7.23 7.47
N ASN A 149 -0.37 6.82 6.36
CA ASN A 149 -1.57 7.46 5.82
C ASN A 149 -2.74 7.42 6.81
N ASP A 150 -3.09 6.22 7.27
CA ASP A 150 -4.24 5.98 8.13
C ASP A 150 -4.16 6.83 9.41
N THR A 151 -3.05 6.70 10.13
CA THR A 151 -2.93 7.35 11.44
C THR A 151 -2.66 8.85 11.33
N THR A 152 -1.94 9.33 10.30
CA THR A 152 -1.67 10.77 10.13
C THR A 152 -2.94 11.52 9.76
N LEU A 153 -3.69 11.08 8.75
CA LEU A 153 -4.92 11.75 8.33
C LEU A 153 -5.97 11.76 9.45
N ALA A 154 -6.11 10.62 10.17
CA ALA A 154 -7.01 10.56 11.33
C ALA A 154 -6.58 11.51 12.46
N THR A 155 -5.29 11.62 12.72
CA THR A 155 -4.78 12.49 13.79
C THR A 155 -4.90 13.97 13.43
N LEU A 156 -4.62 14.33 12.16
CA LEU A 156 -4.80 15.70 11.69
C LEU A 156 -6.24 16.18 11.87
N GLN A 157 -7.24 15.37 11.49
CA GLN A 157 -8.65 15.74 11.70
C GLN A 157 -9.01 15.91 13.18
N LYS A 158 -8.46 15.09 14.07
CA LYS A 158 -8.71 15.18 15.51
C LYS A 158 -8.08 16.43 16.14
N LEU A 159 -6.89 16.81 15.68
CA LEU A 159 -6.17 17.99 16.16
C LEU A 159 -6.74 19.29 15.59
N LEU A 160 -7.08 19.30 14.30
CA LEU A 160 -7.68 20.43 13.60
C LEU A 160 -9.21 20.36 13.68
N ARG A 161 -9.76 20.70 14.87
CA ARG A 161 -11.20 20.59 15.12
C ARG A 161 -12.02 21.35 14.08
N GLY A 162 -13.07 20.69 13.58
CA GLY A 162 -13.94 21.25 12.54
C GLY A 162 -13.32 21.24 11.13
N SER A 163 -12.14 20.62 10.96
CA SER A 163 -11.51 20.50 9.65
C SER A 163 -12.32 19.66 8.68
N ILE A 164 -12.06 19.88 7.38
CA ILE A 164 -12.58 19.07 6.28
C ILE A 164 -11.42 18.55 5.45
N ILE A 165 -11.47 17.27 5.06
CA ILE A 165 -10.54 16.71 4.07
C ILE A 165 -11.21 16.68 2.70
N LEU A 166 -10.57 17.33 1.72
CA LEU A 166 -10.89 17.22 0.32
C LEU A 166 -10.01 16.10 -0.27
N SER A 167 -10.63 14.99 -0.67
CA SER A 167 -9.94 13.77 -1.11
C SER A 167 -10.15 13.56 -2.61
N ASP A 168 -9.07 13.29 -3.35
CA ASP A 168 -9.21 12.79 -4.73
C ASP A 168 -9.99 11.47 -4.74
N GLU A 169 -10.85 11.26 -5.73
CA GLU A 169 -11.74 10.09 -5.80
C GLU A 169 -11.00 8.77 -5.95
N LYS A 170 -9.76 8.79 -6.47
CA LYS A 170 -8.92 7.58 -6.67
C LYS A 170 -7.87 7.37 -5.59
N ASN A 171 -7.93 8.11 -4.49
CA ASN A 171 -6.99 7.94 -3.39
C ASN A 171 -6.96 6.51 -2.87
N HIS A 172 -5.78 6.07 -2.46
CA HIS A 172 -5.52 4.74 -1.92
C HIS A 172 -6.37 4.42 -0.68
N ALA A 173 -6.70 3.15 -0.51
CA ALA A 173 -7.53 2.65 0.61
C ALA A 173 -7.01 3.07 2.00
N SER A 174 -5.69 3.23 2.18
CA SER A 174 -5.11 3.71 3.45
C SER A 174 -5.47 5.16 3.75
N MET A 175 -5.51 6.02 2.74
CA MET A 175 -5.96 7.42 2.90
C MET A 175 -7.44 7.47 3.24
N ILE A 176 -8.26 6.66 2.53
CA ILE A 176 -9.70 6.54 2.80
C ILE A 176 -9.95 6.02 4.22
N ALA A 177 -9.15 5.04 4.70
CA ALA A 177 -9.23 4.53 6.08
C ALA A 177 -8.90 5.63 7.09
N GLY A 178 -7.82 6.37 6.92
CA GLY A 178 -7.43 7.47 7.79
C GLY A 178 -8.47 8.57 7.87
N ILE A 179 -9.05 8.96 6.73
CA ILE A 179 -10.14 9.94 6.67
C ILE A 179 -11.38 9.46 7.44
N ARG A 180 -11.74 8.17 7.30
CA ARG A 180 -12.84 7.56 8.05
C ARG A 180 -12.57 7.50 9.55
N ASN A 181 -11.36 7.09 9.94
CA ASN A 181 -10.93 6.95 11.33
C ASN A 181 -10.75 8.29 12.04
N GLY A 182 -10.55 9.37 11.30
CA GLY A 182 -10.55 10.73 11.82
C GLY A 182 -11.92 11.18 12.30
N GLY A 183 -12.99 10.71 11.65
CA GLY A 183 -14.38 11.01 12.02
C GLY A 183 -14.83 12.44 11.73
N GLY A 184 -14.00 13.25 11.07
CA GLY A 184 -14.34 14.61 10.66
C GLY A 184 -15.03 14.66 9.30
N ASP A 185 -15.35 15.88 8.85
CA ASP A 185 -15.96 16.10 7.55
C ASP A 185 -15.01 15.76 6.41
N LYS A 186 -15.61 15.29 5.31
CA LYS A 186 -14.88 15.01 4.08
C LYS A 186 -15.72 15.35 2.86
N THR A 187 -15.05 15.70 1.76
CA THR A 187 -15.63 15.78 0.43
C THR A 187 -14.68 15.15 -0.57
N VAL A 188 -15.23 14.50 -1.59
CA VAL A 188 -14.44 13.88 -2.66
C VAL A 188 -14.50 14.79 -3.86
N PHE A 189 -13.37 15.10 -4.50
CA PHE A 189 -13.32 15.78 -5.78
C PHE A 189 -12.97 14.80 -6.90
N ALA A 190 -13.44 15.14 -8.12
CA ALA A 190 -13.21 14.31 -9.29
C ALA A 190 -11.71 14.19 -9.59
N HIS A 191 -11.31 13.00 -10.05
CA HIS A 191 -9.90 12.64 -10.20
C HIS A 191 -9.10 13.66 -11.03
N ASN A 192 -8.06 14.22 -10.41
CA ASN A 192 -7.16 15.23 -11.00
C ASN A 192 -7.89 16.50 -11.53
N ASP A 193 -9.15 16.71 -11.18
CA ASP A 193 -9.94 17.84 -11.64
C ASP A 193 -9.76 19.05 -10.70
N VAL A 194 -8.89 19.97 -11.12
CA VAL A 194 -8.60 21.20 -10.36
C VAL A 194 -9.78 22.18 -10.36
N VAL A 195 -10.68 22.12 -11.35
CA VAL A 195 -11.86 22.97 -11.43
C VAL A 195 -12.90 22.52 -10.41
N ASP A 196 -13.16 21.21 -10.31
CA ASP A 196 -14.03 20.64 -9.28
C ASP A 196 -13.46 20.87 -7.87
N LEU A 197 -12.14 20.70 -7.69
CA LEU A 197 -11.47 21.00 -6.44
C LEU A 197 -11.64 22.47 -6.04
N GLU A 198 -11.41 23.41 -6.96
CA GLU A 198 -11.55 24.83 -6.69
C GLU A 198 -13.00 25.18 -6.32
N ARG A 199 -13.97 24.69 -7.07
CA ARG A 199 -15.40 24.89 -6.80
C ARG A 199 -15.77 24.44 -5.38
N LYS A 200 -15.24 23.31 -4.93
CA LYS A 200 -15.47 22.77 -3.57
C LYS A 200 -14.76 23.59 -2.49
N LEU A 201 -13.54 24.04 -2.75
CA LEU A 201 -12.81 24.92 -1.83
C LEU A 201 -13.50 26.29 -1.66
N ALA A 202 -13.98 26.89 -2.76
CA ALA A 202 -14.65 28.17 -2.76
C ALA A 202 -15.98 28.17 -1.99
N ALA A 203 -16.63 27.01 -1.87
CA ALA A 203 -17.88 26.86 -1.11
C ALA A 203 -17.66 26.75 0.42
N LEU A 204 -16.42 26.67 0.88
CA LEU A 204 -16.09 26.50 2.29
C LEU A 204 -15.74 27.86 2.94
N PRO A 205 -16.09 28.08 4.24
CA PRO A 205 -15.64 29.24 5.00
C PRO A 205 -14.10 29.35 4.98
N ARG A 206 -13.59 30.57 4.85
CA ARG A 206 -12.13 30.80 4.74
C ARG A 206 -11.37 30.34 5.98
N GLU A 207 -11.94 30.57 7.15
CA GLU A 207 -11.37 30.25 8.46
C GLU A 207 -11.43 28.76 8.79
N ARG A 208 -12.24 27.97 8.07
CA ARG A 208 -12.35 26.54 8.30
C ARG A 208 -11.03 25.84 7.93
N PRO A 209 -10.43 25.02 8.84
CA PRO A 209 -9.25 24.24 8.48
C PRO A 209 -9.57 23.23 7.36
N LYS A 210 -8.73 23.17 6.35
CA LYS A 210 -8.90 22.34 5.16
C LYS A 210 -7.63 21.53 4.91
N ILE A 211 -7.78 20.28 4.48
CA ILE A 211 -6.68 19.42 4.05
C ILE A 211 -7.04 18.90 2.66
N ILE A 212 -6.14 19.06 1.69
CA ILE A 212 -6.27 18.45 0.37
C ILE A 212 -5.38 17.22 0.34
N ALA A 213 -5.99 16.04 0.18
CA ALA A 213 -5.31 14.75 0.17
C ALA A 213 -5.36 14.12 -1.23
N PHE A 214 -4.19 13.81 -1.80
CA PHE A 214 -4.06 13.29 -3.15
C PHE A 214 -2.76 12.51 -3.32
N GLU A 215 -2.67 11.66 -4.38
CA GLU A 215 -1.47 10.91 -4.73
C GLU A 215 -0.71 11.60 -5.87
N SER A 216 0.60 11.44 -5.91
CA SER A 216 1.41 11.94 -7.03
C SER A 216 1.31 11.04 -8.26
N VAL A 217 1.44 9.73 -8.07
CA VAL A 217 1.25 8.69 -9.09
C VAL A 217 0.20 7.70 -8.59
N TYR A 218 -0.91 7.62 -9.27
CA TYR A 218 -2.01 6.71 -8.92
C TYR A 218 -1.69 5.29 -9.32
N SER A 219 -1.77 4.39 -8.37
CA SER A 219 -1.20 3.04 -8.44
C SER A 219 -1.82 2.12 -9.51
N MET A 220 -3.08 2.36 -9.89
CA MET A 220 -3.85 1.41 -10.72
C MET A 220 -3.93 1.81 -12.18
N ASP A 221 -3.87 3.10 -12.50
CA ASP A 221 -3.92 3.60 -13.87
C ASP A 221 -2.68 4.37 -14.31
N GLY A 222 -1.84 4.78 -13.35
CA GLY A 222 -0.59 5.48 -13.62
C GLY A 222 -0.75 6.96 -13.97
N THR A 223 -1.91 7.55 -13.71
CA THR A 223 -2.10 9.00 -13.85
C THR A 223 -1.23 9.76 -12.86
N ILE A 224 -0.86 10.98 -13.21
CA ILE A 224 -0.04 11.88 -12.37
C ILE A 224 -0.87 13.11 -12.00
N ALA A 225 -0.86 13.47 -10.72
CA ALA A 225 -1.58 14.64 -10.23
C ALA A 225 -0.95 15.96 -10.72
N PRO A 226 -1.76 16.99 -10.98
CA PRO A 226 -1.31 18.34 -11.27
C PRO A 226 -0.88 19.07 -9.97
N ILE A 227 0.24 18.61 -9.34
CA ILE A 227 0.66 19.03 -7.99
C ILE A 227 0.77 20.55 -7.86
N ALA A 228 1.42 21.23 -8.83
CA ALA A 228 1.58 22.67 -8.81
C ALA A 228 0.23 23.43 -8.75
N ALA A 229 -0.76 22.99 -9.53
CA ALA A 229 -2.08 23.60 -9.53
C ALA A 229 -2.83 23.35 -8.21
N ILE A 230 -2.72 22.14 -7.65
CA ILE A 230 -3.32 21.81 -6.35
C ILE A 230 -2.69 22.66 -5.25
N CYS A 231 -1.35 22.80 -5.22
CA CYS A 231 -0.64 23.63 -4.25
C CYS A 231 -1.04 25.13 -4.38
N ALA A 232 -1.20 25.62 -5.60
CA ALA A 232 -1.68 26.99 -5.83
C ALA A 232 -3.10 27.21 -5.26
N LEU A 233 -4.00 26.24 -5.45
CA LEU A 233 -5.34 26.28 -4.84
C LEU A 233 -5.27 26.17 -3.31
N ALA A 234 -4.42 25.29 -2.78
CA ALA A 234 -4.22 25.17 -1.33
C ALA A 234 -3.81 26.51 -0.72
N LYS A 235 -2.83 27.19 -1.32
CA LYS A 235 -2.38 28.52 -0.90
C LYS A 235 -3.49 29.57 -0.99
N LYS A 236 -4.24 29.58 -2.10
CA LYS A 236 -5.35 30.53 -2.32
C LYS A 236 -6.45 30.40 -1.27
N TYR A 237 -6.79 29.19 -0.87
CA TYR A 237 -7.90 28.90 0.04
C TYR A 237 -7.47 28.54 1.48
N GLY A 238 -6.18 28.65 1.82
CA GLY A 238 -5.66 28.36 3.17
C GLY A 238 -5.84 26.92 3.57
N ALA A 239 -5.52 25.97 2.68
CA ALA A 239 -5.58 24.54 2.94
C ALA A 239 -4.17 23.96 3.11
N LEU A 240 -4.04 22.92 3.95
CA LEU A 240 -2.84 22.06 4.00
C LEU A 240 -2.88 21.05 2.86
N THR A 241 -1.72 20.76 2.28
CA THR A 241 -1.53 19.71 1.28
C THR A 241 -0.98 18.44 1.92
N TYR A 242 -1.62 17.30 1.64
CA TYR A 242 -1.16 15.96 2.00
C TYR A 242 -0.95 15.16 0.71
N LEU A 243 0.32 15.01 0.32
CA LEU A 243 0.72 14.33 -0.91
C LEU A 243 1.24 12.92 -0.60
N ASP A 244 0.63 11.91 -1.20
CA ASP A 244 1.14 10.54 -1.19
C ASP A 244 2.06 10.31 -2.39
N GLU A 245 3.37 10.18 -2.13
CA GLU A 245 4.42 9.87 -3.10
C GLU A 245 4.83 8.39 -3.12
N VAL A 246 4.03 7.51 -2.53
CA VAL A 246 4.34 6.08 -2.35
C VAL A 246 4.69 5.36 -3.65
N HIS A 247 4.12 5.76 -4.78
CA HIS A 247 4.42 5.23 -6.10
C HIS A 247 5.43 6.05 -6.90
N ALA A 248 6.13 7.01 -6.24
CA ALA A 248 7.07 7.88 -6.95
C ALA A 248 8.43 8.04 -6.26
N VAL A 249 8.51 7.95 -4.94
CA VAL A 249 9.78 8.03 -4.20
C VAL A 249 10.75 6.95 -4.64
N GLY A 250 12.01 7.32 -4.80
CA GLY A 250 13.07 6.51 -5.39
C GLY A 250 13.06 6.52 -6.93
N MET A 251 11.92 6.73 -7.57
CA MET A 251 11.71 6.51 -9.01
C MET A 251 11.65 7.78 -9.87
N TYR A 252 11.40 8.94 -9.26
CA TYR A 252 11.29 10.22 -9.92
C TYR A 252 12.09 11.29 -9.17
N GLY A 253 12.43 12.35 -9.90
CA GLY A 253 13.25 13.44 -9.41
C GLY A 253 14.75 13.15 -9.45
N PRO A 254 15.60 14.19 -9.43
CA PRO A 254 17.05 14.06 -9.50
C PRO A 254 17.64 13.21 -8.37
N ARG A 255 17.11 13.35 -7.16
CA ARG A 255 17.56 12.63 -5.96
C ARG A 255 16.64 11.45 -5.58
N GLY A 256 15.54 11.24 -6.30
CA GLY A 256 14.53 10.24 -5.98
C GLY A 256 13.47 10.70 -4.99
N GLY A 257 13.27 12.00 -4.85
CA GLY A 257 12.27 12.59 -3.94
C GLY A 257 10.83 12.51 -4.42
N GLY A 258 10.59 12.01 -5.65
CA GLY A 258 9.25 11.82 -6.19
C GLY A 258 8.87 12.81 -7.29
N ILE A 259 7.58 12.90 -7.58
CA ILE A 259 7.03 13.79 -8.61
C ILE A 259 7.16 15.25 -8.20
N ALA A 260 6.94 15.58 -6.93
CA ALA A 260 7.08 16.93 -6.44
C ALA A 260 8.53 17.46 -6.61
N GLU A 261 9.54 16.59 -6.46
CA GLU A 261 10.93 16.95 -6.78
C GLU A 261 11.14 17.12 -8.28
N ARG A 262 10.62 16.19 -9.10
CA ARG A 262 10.72 16.25 -10.57
C ARG A 262 10.18 17.57 -11.12
N ASP A 263 9.04 18.01 -10.58
CA ASP A 263 8.31 19.19 -11.06
C ASP A 263 8.73 20.48 -10.36
N GLY A 264 9.70 20.42 -9.42
CA GLY A 264 10.24 21.58 -8.72
C GLY A 264 9.29 22.24 -7.73
N VAL A 265 8.26 21.49 -7.25
CA VAL A 265 7.18 22.02 -6.37
C VAL A 265 7.21 21.40 -4.96
N MET A 266 8.25 20.66 -4.61
CA MET A 266 8.38 19.97 -3.32
C MET A 266 8.28 20.94 -2.13
N GLY A 267 8.81 22.17 -2.27
CA GLY A 267 8.75 23.19 -1.25
C GLY A 267 7.33 23.65 -0.91
N GLU A 268 6.41 23.52 -1.87
CA GLU A 268 5.01 23.99 -1.73
C GLU A 268 4.08 22.95 -1.10
N VAL A 269 4.52 21.72 -0.94
CA VAL A 269 3.76 20.64 -0.29
C VAL A 269 4.01 20.67 1.20
N ASP A 270 2.95 20.64 2.03
CA ASP A 270 3.10 20.69 3.50
C ASP A 270 3.50 19.34 4.09
N ILE A 271 2.86 18.26 3.65
CA ILE A 271 3.10 16.91 4.16
C ILE A 271 3.27 15.95 2.98
N ILE A 272 4.40 15.26 2.97
CA ILE A 272 4.69 14.19 1.99
C ILE A 272 4.64 12.85 2.73
N ASN A 273 3.80 11.93 2.26
CA ASN A 273 3.82 10.53 2.66
C ASN A 273 4.61 9.71 1.65
N GLY A 274 5.46 8.81 2.12
CA GLY A 274 6.25 7.94 1.28
C GLY A 274 6.39 6.53 1.83
N THR A 275 6.99 5.65 1.04
CA THR A 275 7.23 4.26 1.43
C THR A 275 8.69 3.86 1.26
N LEU A 276 9.15 3.01 2.15
CA LEU A 276 10.44 2.32 2.02
C LEU A 276 10.29 0.97 1.30
N ALA A 277 9.06 0.51 1.07
CA ALA A 277 8.75 -0.84 0.60
C ALA A 277 8.62 -0.97 -0.93
N LYS A 278 8.86 0.08 -1.70
CA LYS A 278 8.76 0.07 -3.15
C LYS A 278 10.07 0.50 -3.82
N GLY A 279 10.23 1.76 -4.21
CA GLY A 279 11.45 2.23 -4.86
C GLY A 279 12.72 2.00 -4.04
N PHE A 280 12.63 2.07 -2.71
CA PHE A 280 13.76 1.80 -1.81
C PHE A 280 13.96 0.31 -1.46
N GLY A 281 13.04 -0.58 -1.81
CA GLY A 281 13.22 -2.04 -1.78
C GLY A 281 13.22 -2.72 -0.41
N VAL A 282 12.90 -2.01 0.69
CA VAL A 282 12.91 -2.58 2.05
C VAL A 282 11.49 -2.64 2.66
N MET A 283 11.28 -2.21 3.87
CA MET A 283 9.98 -2.18 4.55
C MET A 283 9.82 -0.86 5.30
N GLY A 284 8.60 -0.38 5.41
CA GLY A 284 8.24 0.80 6.19
C GLY A 284 7.54 1.87 5.36
N GLY A 285 7.11 2.90 6.06
CA GLY A 285 6.55 4.12 5.50
C GLY A 285 6.97 5.32 6.33
N TYR A 286 6.66 6.51 5.87
CA TYR A 286 7.03 7.72 6.58
C TYR A 286 6.15 8.90 6.15
N ILE A 287 6.14 9.93 6.99
CA ILE A 287 5.75 11.28 6.58
C ILE A 287 6.95 12.20 6.68
N SER A 288 6.97 13.25 5.88
CA SER A 288 7.94 14.34 5.96
C SER A 288 7.21 15.69 5.83
N GLY A 289 7.59 16.67 6.68
CA GLY A 289 6.92 17.97 6.74
C GLY A 289 7.59 18.90 7.74
N SER A 290 6.83 19.90 8.25
CA SER A 290 7.34 20.76 9.29
C SER A 290 7.59 20.01 10.59
N ARG A 291 8.52 20.49 11.41
CA ARG A 291 8.84 19.91 12.72
C ARG A 291 7.61 19.83 13.61
N HIS A 292 6.77 20.86 13.61
CA HIS A 292 5.55 20.89 14.41
C HIS A 292 4.54 19.82 14.01
N ILE A 293 4.36 19.57 12.71
CA ILE A 293 3.46 18.51 12.22
C ILE A 293 4.00 17.14 12.61
N CYS A 294 5.27 16.86 12.34
CA CYS A 294 5.90 15.57 12.67
C CYS A 294 5.85 15.31 14.18
N ASP A 295 6.12 16.32 15.02
CA ASP A 295 6.09 16.19 16.47
C ASP A 295 4.67 16.00 17.02
N ALA A 296 3.68 16.70 16.46
CA ALA A 296 2.28 16.49 16.80
C ALA A 296 1.82 15.05 16.45
N ILE A 297 2.12 14.58 15.25
CA ILE A 297 1.77 13.20 14.86
C ILE A 297 2.50 12.18 15.74
N ARG A 298 3.78 12.36 16.03
CA ARG A 298 4.55 11.52 16.94
C ARG A 298 3.91 11.41 18.32
N SER A 299 3.31 12.52 18.81
CA SER A 299 2.78 12.63 20.17
C SER A 299 1.32 12.19 20.32
N TYR A 300 0.53 12.24 19.25
CA TYR A 300 -0.91 11.99 19.29
C TYR A 300 -1.38 10.78 18.47
N ALA A 301 -0.60 10.29 17.51
CA ALA A 301 -1.03 9.25 16.59
C ALA A 301 -0.95 7.84 17.21
N PRO A 302 -2.08 7.15 17.46
CA PRO A 302 -2.04 5.82 18.11
C PRO A 302 -1.27 4.78 17.29
N GLY A 303 -1.38 4.81 15.96
CA GLY A 303 -0.67 3.90 15.07
C GLY A 303 0.84 4.12 15.03
N PHE A 304 1.34 5.23 15.58
CA PHE A 304 2.76 5.46 15.85
C PHE A 304 3.14 5.04 17.27
N ILE A 305 2.40 5.55 18.27
CA ILE A 305 2.73 5.40 19.68
C ILE A 305 2.70 3.93 20.13
N PHE A 306 1.68 3.18 19.70
CA PHE A 306 1.41 1.82 20.19
C PHE A 306 1.88 0.71 19.24
N THR A 307 2.63 1.05 18.20
CA THR A 307 3.17 0.08 17.23
C THR A 307 4.65 -0.16 17.50
N THR A 308 5.09 -1.43 17.51
CA THR A 308 6.52 -1.78 17.56
C THR A 308 7.27 -1.12 16.40
N SER A 309 8.46 -0.58 16.69
CA SER A 309 9.32 0.09 15.70
C SER A 309 9.84 -0.89 14.64
N LEU A 310 10.27 -0.34 13.49
CA LEU A 310 11.03 -1.11 12.51
C LEU A 310 12.27 -1.74 13.16
N ALA A 311 12.67 -2.91 12.69
CA ALA A 311 13.95 -3.50 13.07
C ALA A 311 15.12 -2.59 12.65
N PRO A 312 16.17 -2.44 13.46
CA PRO A 312 17.34 -1.62 13.12
C PRO A 312 17.97 -1.96 11.78
N ALA A 313 18.03 -3.24 11.41
CA ALA A 313 18.54 -3.69 10.12
C ALA A 313 17.71 -3.14 8.95
N ILE A 314 16.40 -3.08 9.09
CA ILE A 314 15.51 -2.50 8.07
C ILE A 314 15.78 -1.00 7.93
N ALA A 315 15.93 -0.29 9.05
CA ALA A 315 16.24 1.14 9.03
C ALA A 315 17.62 1.41 8.38
N ALA A 316 18.64 0.62 8.72
CA ALA A 316 19.97 0.69 8.10
C ALA A 316 19.93 0.45 6.59
N GLY A 317 19.22 -0.59 6.15
CA GLY A 317 19.02 -0.88 4.72
C GLY A 317 18.30 0.26 3.99
N ALA A 318 17.31 0.88 4.63
CA ALA A 318 16.60 2.04 4.08
C ALA A 318 17.53 3.25 3.91
N VAL A 319 18.35 3.58 4.93
CA VAL A 319 19.37 4.64 4.86
C VAL A 319 20.31 4.40 3.69
N ALA A 320 20.84 3.18 3.56
CA ALA A 320 21.76 2.82 2.48
C ALA A 320 21.09 2.97 1.10
N SER A 321 19.85 2.53 0.96
CA SER A 321 19.07 2.66 -0.28
C SER A 321 18.83 4.12 -0.66
N ILE A 322 18.40 4.95 0.30
CA ILE A 322 18.15 6.36 0.08
C ILE A 322 19.43 7.08 -0.33
N ARG A 323 20.54 6.86 0.39
CA ARG A 323 21.85 7.47 0.08
C ARG A 323 22.32 7.08 -1.31
N HIS A 324 22.20 5.81 -1.68
CA HIS A 324 22.54 5.33 -3.02
C HIS A 324 21.70 6.05 -4.08
N LEU A 325 20.38 6.05 -3.94
CA LEU A 325 19.48 6.65 -4.94
C LEU A 325 19.55 8.19 -4.98
N LYS A 326 20.00 8.86 -3.93
CA LYS A 326 20.26 10.31 -3.98
C LYS A 326 21.37 10.68 -4.97
N VAL A 327 22.33 9.80 -5.19
CA VAL A 327 23.50 10.05 -6.05
C VAL A 327 23.48 9.23 -7.34
N SER A 328 22.80 8.09 -7.37
CA SER A 328 22.63 7.27 -8.58
C SER A 328 21.31 7.57 -9.27
N GLY A 329 21.39 7.92 -10.55
CA GLY A 329 20.24 8.02 -11.45
C GLY A 329 20.06 6.81 -12.38
N LEU A 330 20.99 5.84 -12.32
CA LEU A 330 21.04 4.73 -13.27
C LEU A 330 19.80 3.83 -13.17
N GLU A 331 19.42 3.43 -11.96
CA GLU A 331 18.27 2.58 -11.70
C GLU A 331 16.99 3.24 -12.18
N ARG A 332 16.82 4.54 -11.88
CA ARG A 332 15.66 5.33 -12.34
C ARG A 332 15.59 5.43 -13.86
N ALA A 333 16.72 5.78 -14.50
CA ALA A 333 16.76 5.93 -15.95
C ALA A 333 16.40 4.61 -16.65
N ARG A 334 16.98 3.50 -16.19
CA ARG A 334 16.71 2.17 -16.74
C ARG A 334 15.28 1.71 -16.45
N HIS A 335 14.76 1.97 -15.28
CA HIS A 335 13.36 1.68 -14.93
C HIS A 335 12.37 2.38 -15.87
N GLN A 336 12.55 3.68 -16.10
CA GLN A 336 11.71 4.46 -17.01
C GLN A 336 11.85 3.95 -18.46
N GLU A 337 13.05 3.58 -18.88
CA GLU A 337 13.29 2.98 -20.19
C GLU A 337 12.58 1.64 -20.35
N ARG A 338 12.69 0.75 -19.35
CA ARG A 338 12.00 -0.56 -19.36
C ARG A 338 10.47 -0.41 -19.41
N ALA A 339 9.92 0.53 -18.65
CA ALA A 339 8.49 0.81 -18.66
C ALA A 339 8.00 1.29 -20.04
N ARG A 340 8.70 2.25 -20.64
CA ARG A 340 8.38 2.72 -21.99
C ARG A 340 8.51 1.61 -23.06
N THR A 341 9.56 0.81 -22.97
CA THR A 341 9.80 -0.28 -23.91
C THR A 341 8.72 -1.35 -23.79
N LEU A 342 8.33 -1.73 -22.58
CA LEU A 342 7.26 -2.71 -22.38
C LEU A 342 5.92 -2.19 -22.91
N LYS A 343 5.53 -0.96 -22.58
CA LYS A 343 4.29 -0.34 -23.12
C LYS A 343 4.25 -0.39 -24.64
N ARG A 344 5.35 0.01 -25.30
CA ARG A 344 5.47 -0.01 -26.77
C ARG A 344 5.32 -1.43 -27.32
N ARG A 345 6.01 -2.44 -26.76
CA ARG A 345 5.95 -3.83 -27.22
C ARG A 345 4.56 -4.42 -27.08
N LEU A 346 3.90 -4.21 -25.95
CA LEU A 346 2.52 -4.67 -25.70
C LEU A 346 1.52 -4.02 -26.68
N LYS A 347 1.64 -2.72 -26.93
CA LYS A 347 0.81 -2.01 -27.94
C LYS A 347 1.05 -2.54 -29.34
N ASN A 348 2.29 -2.76 -29.73
CA ASN A 348 2.64 -3.34 -31.05
C ASN A 348 2.10 -4.76 -31.21
N ALA A 349 1.94 -5.50 -30.12
CA ALA A 349 1.30 -6.80 -30.08
C ALA A 349 -0.24 -6.74 -30.08
N GLY A 350 -0.84 -5.55 -30.19
CA GLY A 350 -2.29 -5.33 -30.19
C GLY A 350 -2.97 -5.50 -28.84
N LEU A 351 -2.21 -5.51 -27.73
CA LEU A 351 -2.77 -5.65 -26.38
C LEU A 351 -3.30 -4.31 -25.87
N PRO A 352 -4.41 -4.30 -25.11
CA PRO A 352 -5.10 -3.07 -24.66
C PRO A 352 -4.38 -2.42 -23.47
N VAL A 353 -3.23 -1.80 -23.72
CA VAL A 353 -2.50 -1.03 -22.70
C VAL A 353 -3.20 0.28 -22.44
N ILE A 354 -3.50 0.57 -21.17
CA ILE A 354 -4.04 1.87 -20.75
C ILE A 354 -2.92 2.90 -20.78
N ASP A 355 -3.10 3.95 -21.56
CA ASP A 355 -2.12 5.03 -21.67
C ASP A 355 -2.01 5.85 -20.40
N ASN A 356 -0.76 6.11 -19.99
CA ASN A 356 -0.45 6.97 -18.85
C ASN A 356 1.01 7.42 -18.93
N PRO A 357 1.38 8.54 -18.27
CA PRO A 357 2.73 9.10 -18.33
C PRO A 357 3.73 8.43 -17.37
N SER A 358 3.29 7.52 -16.48
CA SER A 358 4.14 6.97 -15.42
C SER A 358 4.76 5.62 -15.82
N HIS A 359 5.46 5.01 -14.87
CA HIS A 359 6.06 3.68 -14.99
C HIS A 359 5.04 2.52 -14.89
N ILE A 360 3.82 2.78 -14.50
CA ILE A 360 2.78 1.75 -14.37
C ILE A 360 2.37 1.27 -15.78
N VAL A 361 2.29 -0.04 -15.96
CA VAL A 361 1.93 -0.66 -17.25
C VAL A 361 0.67 -1.49 -17.06
N PRO A 362 -0.52 -0.87 -17.14
CA PRO A 362 -1.79 -1.57 -17.00
C PRO A 362 -2.27 -2.10 -18.35
N VAL A 363 -2.70 -3.37 -18.40
CA VAL A 363 -3.31 -4.01 -19.56
C VAL A 363 -4.76 -4.33 -19.20
N LEU A 364 -5.72 -3.70 -19.86
CA LEU A 364 -7.14 -3.85 -19.59
C LEU A 364 -7.63 -5.26 -19.94
N VAL A 365 -8.41 -5.85 -19.04
CA VAL A 365 -9.10 -7.13 -19.25
C VAL A 365 -10.62 -6.94 -19.20
N GLY A 366 -11.14 -6.17 -18.24
CA GLY A 366 -12.55 -5.78 -18.12
C GLY A 366 -13.49 -6.84 -17.58
N ASP A 367 -12.97 -8.00 -17.15
CA ASP A 367 -13.74 -9.08 -16.53
C ASP A 367 -12.91 -9.76 -15.44
N PRO A 368 -13.44 -9.94 -14.22
CA PRO A 368 -12.67 -10.48 -13.11
C PRO A 368 -12.33 -11.97 -13.25
N VAL A 369 -13.18 -12.76 -13.90
CA VAL A 369 -12.98 -14.20 -14.09
C VAL A 369 -11.93 -14.42 -15.17
N ILE A 370 -12.03 -13.67 -16.29
CA ILE A 370 -11.03 -13.72 -17.37
C ILE A 370 -9.68 -13.21 -16.84
N CYS A 371 -9.66 -12.13 -16.07
CA CYS A 371 -8.44 -11.57 -15.49
C CYS A 371 -7.73 -12.60 -14.60
N LYS A 372 -8.47 -13.29 -13.72
CA LYS A 372 -7.94 -14.39 -12.90
C LYS A 372 -7.44 -15.54 -13.76
N ARG A 373 -8.23 -16.00 -14.74
CA ARG A 373 -7.87 -17.09 -15.65
C ARG A 373 -6.57 -16.81 -16.41
N VAL A 374 -6.43 -15.62 -16.98
CA VAL A 374 -5.21 -15.20 -17.70
C VAL A 374 -3.99 -15.25 -16.77
N THR A 375 -4.10 -14.73 -15.54
CA THR A 375 -2.97 -14.75 -14.60
C THR A 375 -2.60 -16.16 -14.14
N ASP A 376 -3.54 -17.06 -13.98
CA ASP A 376 -3.28 -18.46 -13.64
C ASP A 376 -2.56 -19.16 -14.81
N MET A 377 -3.04 -18.96 -16.04
CA MET A 377 -2.42 -19.54 -17.25
C MET A 377 -1.01 -18.98 -17.48
N LEU A 378 -0.78 -17.68 -17.23
CA LEU A 378 0.56 -17.09 -17.26
C LEU A 378 1.50 -17.78 -16.28
N LEU A 379 1.03 -18.02 -15.06
CA LEU A 379 1.83 -18.65 -14.03
C LEU A 379 2.10 -20.13 -14.30
N ASP A 380 1.07 -20.89 -14.66
CA ASP A 380 1.15 -22.35 -14.76
C ASP A 380 1.81 -22.82 -16.05
N ARG A 381 1.53 -22.15 -17.19
CA ARG A 381 2.03 -22.57 -18.52
C ARG A 381 3.31 -21.87 -18.96
N HIS A 382 3.51 -20.61 -18.51
CA HIS A 382 4.60 -19.76 -18.99
C HIS A 382 5.63 -19.39 -17.93
N GLY A 383 5.39 -19.75 -16.63
CA GLY A 383 6.25 -19.35 -15.52
C GLY A 383 6.33 -17.82 -15.36
N ILE A 384 5.23 -17.13 -15.66
CA ILE A 384 5.12 -15.65 -15.56
C ILE A 384 4.16 -15.30 -14.43
N TYR A 385 4.70 -14.68 -13.37
CA TYR A 385 3.91 -14.34 -12.20
C TYR A 385 3.39 -12.90 -12.27
N VAL A 386 2.08 -12.79 -12.44
CA VAL A 386 1.30 -11.54 -12.41
C VAL A 386 0.06 -11.77 -11.56
N GLN A 387 -0.35 -10.77 -10.77
CA GLN A 387 -1.60 -10.83 -10.00
C GLN A 387 -2.72 -10.08 -10.74
N PRO A 388 -3.97 -10.61 -10.72
CA PRO A 388 -5.11 -9.90 -11.27
C PRO A 388 -5.46 -8.70 -10.38
N ILE A 389 -5.81 -7.57 -11.00
CA ILE A 389 -6.33 -6.40 -10.30
C ILE A 389 -7.83 -6.33 -10.58
N ASN A 390 -8.61 -6.79 -9.61
CA ASN A 390 -10.06 -6.90 -9.68
C ASN A 390 -10.74 -5.96 -8.66
N TYR A 391 -12.08 -5.81 -8.76
CA TYR A 391 -12.88 -5.14 -7.73
C TYR A 391 -12.59 -5.75 -6.34
N PRO A 392 -12.49 -4.97 -5.25
CA PRO A 392 -12.76 -3.52 -5.15
C PRO A 392 -11.55 -2.61 -5.42
N THR A 393 -10.41 -3.16 -5.87
CA THR A 393 -9.20 -2.38 -6.13
C THR A 393 -9.37 -1.44 -7.33
N VAL A 394 -10.13 -1.86 -8.31
CA VAL A 394 -10.57 -1.07 -9.46
C VAL A 394 -12.08 -1.24 -9.64
N PRO A 395 -12.79 -0.31 -10.32
CA PRO A 395 -14.21 -0.47 -10.64
C PRO A 395 -14.48 -1.71 -11.48
N LYS A 396 -15.68 -2.30 -11.34
CA LYS A 396 -16.14 -3.42 -12.18
C LYS A 396 -16.14 -3.01 -13.66
N GLY A 397 -15.71 -3.91 -14.52
CA GLY A 397 -15.55 -3.67 -15.96
C GLY A 397 -14.21 -3.01 -16.33
N THR A 398 -13.35 -2.72 -15.34
CA THR A 398 -12.03 -2.12 -15.53
C THR A 398 -10.91 -2.98 -14.95
N GLU A 399 -11.17 -4.24 -14.73
CA GLU A 399 -10.19 -5.24 -14.27
C GLU A 399 -9.01 -5.29 -15.23
N ARG A 400 -7.79 -5.43 -14.69
CA ARG A 400 -6.56 -5.30 -15.46
C ARG A 400 -5.43 -6.13 -14.90
N LEU A 401 -4.43 -6.38 -15.73
CA LEU A 401 -3.10 -6.78 -15.30
C LEU A 401 -2.30 -5.51 -15.04
N ARG A 402 -1.66 -5.40 -13.88
CA ARG A 402 -0.72 -4.31 -13.58
C ARG A 402 0.71 -4.86 -13.64
N LEU A 403 1.38 -4.62 -14.74
CA LEU A 403 2.76 -5.04 -14.95
C LEU A 403 3.73 -3.99 -14.37
N THR A 404 4.76 -4.48 -13.70
CA THR A 404 5.78 -3.65 -13.04
C THR A 404 7.17 -4.05 -13.53
N PRO A 405 7.59 -3.58 -14.71
CA PRO A 405 8.95 -3.81 -15.20
C PRO A 405 9.95 -3.15 -14.24
N THR A 406 11.09 -3.80 -14.06
CA THR A 406 12.20 -3.30 -13.24
C THR A 406 13.43 -3.09 -14.09
N PRO A 407 14.48 -2.38 -13.64
CA PRO A 407 15.74 -2.26 -14.36
C PRO A 407 16.39 -3.59 -14.74
N LEU A 408 16.03 -4.66 -14.05
CA LEU A 408 16.63 -6.00 -14.18
C LEU A 408 15.90 -6.90 -15.18
N HIS A 409 14.70 -6.53 -15.65
CA HIS A 409 14.03 -7.25 -16.73
C HIS A 409 14.78 -7.07 -18.05
N THR A 410 15.09 -8.18 -18.71
CA THR A 410 15.76 -8.21 -20.00
C THR A 410 14.77 -8.05 -21.17
N ASP A 411 15.30 -7.79 -22.36
CA ASP A 411 14.49 -7.78 -23.59
C ASP A 411 13.86 -9.15 -23.84
N ALA A 412 14.59 -10.23 -23.58
CA ALA A 412 14.08 -11.60 -23.69
C ALA A 412 12.92 -11.89 -22.71
N ASP A 413 12.95 -11.32 -21.51
CA ASP A 413 11.82 -11.42 -20.56
C ASP A 413 10.59 -10.70 -21.11
N MET A 414 10.76 -9.51 -21.71
CA MET A 414 9.67 -8.76 -22.32
C MET A 414 9.10 -9.47 -23.54
N ASP A 415 9.93 -10.02 -24.40
CA ASP A 415 9.49 -10.77 -25.59
C ASP A 415 8.69 -12.00 -25.19
N ARG A 416 9.16 -12.74 -24.17
CA ARG A 416 8.45 -13.89 -23.63
C ARG A 416 7.09 -13.49 -23.00
N LEU A 417 7.03 -12.39 -22.26
CA LEU A 417 5.77 -11.88 -21.71
C LEU A 417 4.79 -11.49 -22.81
N CYS A 418 5.25 -10.74 -23.84
CA CYS A 418 4.41 -10.33 -24.96
C CYS A 418 3.87 -11.52 -25.74
N ALA A 419 4.72 -12.52 -26.05
CA ALA A 419 4.31 -13.73 -26.76
C ALA A 419 3.26 -14.54 -25.95
N ALA A 420 3.49 -14.71 -24.64
CA ALA A 420 2.56 -15.40 -23.75
C ALA A 420 1.21 -14.68 -23.67
N LEU A 421 1.21 -13.35 -23.47
CA LEU A 421 -0.02 -12.57 -23.44
C LEU A 421 -0.78 -12.62 -24.76
N SER A 422 -0.10 -12.51 -25.92
CA SER A 422 -0.75 -12.58 -27.23
C SER A 422 -1.43 -13.93 -27.45
N ALA A 423 -0.78 -15.03 -27.07
CA ALA A 423 -1.37 -16.38 -27.16
C ALA A 423 -2.61 -16.50 -26.27
N LEU A 424 -2.53 -16.03 -25.00
CA LEU A 424 -3.64 -16.10 -24.05
C LEU A 424 -4.80 -15.18 -24.42
N TRP A 425 -4.55 -14.04 -25.07
CA TRP A 425 -5.60 -13.16 -25.56
C TRP A 425 -6.41 -13.80 -26.70
N ALA A 426 -5.80 -14.68 -27.49
CA ALA A 426 -6.51 -15.47 -28.50
C ALA A 426 -7.39 -16.56 -27.85
N GLU A 427 -6.91 -17.20 -26.78
CA GLU A 427 -7.67 -18.24 -26.05
C GLU A 427 -8.78 -17.67 -25.14
N CYS A 428 -8.59 -16.47 -24.60
CA CYS A 428 -9.49 -15.81 -23.66
C CYS A 428 -9.92 -14.46 -24.28
N PRO A 429 -10.76 -14.45 -25.33
CA PRO A 429 -11.10 -13.21 -26.01
C PRO A 429 -11.81 -12.25 -25.04
N VAL A 430 -11.16 -11.13 -24.81
CA VAL A 430 -11.74 -9.99 -24.12
C VAL A 430 -12.65 -9.29 -25.12
N SER A 431 -13.94 -9.11 -24.78
CA SER A 431 -14.93 -8.48 -25.65
C SER A 431 -14.47 -7.05 -26.03
N LEU A 432 -14.46 -6.76 -27.33
CA LEU A 432 -14.07 -5.44 -27.87
C LEU A 432 -15.07 -4.33 -27.46
N GLU A 433 -16.29 -4.67 -27.07
CA GLU A 433 -17.28 -3.70 -26.57
C GLU A 433 -16.89 -3.12 -25.21
N GLN A 434 -16.16 -3.87 -24.39
CA GLN A 434 -15.61 -3.38 -23.12
C GLN A 434 -14.44 -2.40 -23.32
N LYS A 435 -13.81 -2.37 -24.51
CA LYS A 435 -12.75 -1.40 -24.84
C LYS A 435 -13.25 0.04 -24.95
N ARG A 436 -14.51 0.24 -25.39
CA ARG A 436 -15.10 1.59 -25.61
C ARG A 436 -15.65 2.24 -24.35
N ALA A 437 -15.87 1.49 -23.29
CA ALA A 437 -16.37 2.03 -22.02
C ALA A 437 -15.26 2.54 -21.10
N ALA A 438 -13.98 2.33 -21.46
CA ALA A 438 -12.81 2.74 -20.68
C ALA A 438 -12.05 3.95 -21.29
N GLU A 439 -12.45 4.39 -22.49
CA GLU A 439 -12.06 5.68 -23.10
C GLU A 439 -13.03 6.81 -22.68
#